data_abd53920ebec426db81de1923b4f290d
#
_entry.id   abd53920ebec426db81de1923b4f290d
#
_cell.length_a   1.000
_cell.length_b   1.000
_cell.length_c   1.000
_cell.angle_alpha   90.00
_cell.angle_beta   90.00
_cell.angle_gamma   90.00
#
_symmetry.space_group_name_H-M   'P 1'
#
loop_
_entity.id
_entity.type
_entity.pdbx_description
1 polymer ?
#
loop_
_entity_poly.entity_id
_entity_poly.type
_entity_poly.pdbx_seq_one_letter_code
_entity_poly.pdbx_strand_id
1 'polypeptide(L)'
;MVIIPTDTVYGIAAHPACADAVVRICTIKGRPSGKPVALLAADLAAVLAYGAALPPAARRLATRFWPGALTLVLTCDDGREEGFRVPDHVATCRLLAACGGTLRVTSANLSGAMPAVSAVEALRDVGLEADMVIDGGVCPGGVASSVVRVRPDGTLEILREGAIDAETIQGEVIPLPKSI
;
A
#
# COMPACT_ATOMS: atom_id res chain seq x y z
N MET A 1 7.62 3.97 15.21
CA MET A 1 7.12 4.33 13.85
C MET A 1 8.29 4.77 13.00
N VAL A 2 8.32 4.42 11.72
CA VAL A 2 9.40 4.78 10.80
C VAL A 2 8.83 5.44 9.54
N ILE A 3 9.49 6.51 9.07
CA ILE A 3 9.21 7.10 7.77
C ILE A 3 10.11 6.44 6.74
N ILE A 4 9.51 5.97 5.64
CA ILE A 4 10.18 5.18 4.60
C ILE A 4 9.88 5.71 3.20
N PRO A 5 10.83 5.67 2.27
CA PRO A 5 10.60 5.98 0.86
C PRO A 5 9.82 4.84 0.19
N THR A 6 9.14 5.15 -0.92
CA THR A 6 8.58 4.14 -1.84
C THR A 6 8.73 4.61 -3.28
N ASP A 7 8.30 3.77 -4.22
CA ASP A 7 8.21 4.12 -5.64
C ASP A 7 7.17 5.22 -5.96
N THR A 8 6.28 5.52 -5.03
CA THR A 8 5.23 6.54 -5.20
C THR A 8 5.50 7.80 -4.36
N VAL A 9 5.39 7.69 -3.03
CA VAL A 9 5.51 8.78 -2.06
C VAL A 9 6.09 8.23 -0.76
N TYR A 10 6.58 9.08 0.13
CA TYR A 10 6.99 8.66 1.46
C TYR A 10 5.81 8.13 2.26
N GLY A 11 6.06 7.09 3.05
CA GLY A 11 5.10 6.48 3.95
C GLY A 11 5.53 6.56 5.40
N ILE A 12 4.57 6.68 6.33
CA ILE A 12 4.79 6.44 7.75
C ILE A 12 4.30 5.04 8.09
N ALA A 13 5.14 4.26 8.74
CA ALA A 13 4.99 2.82 8.92
C ALA A 13 5.03 2.41 10.38
N ALA A 14 4.28 1.36 10.72
CA ALA A 14 4.34 0.67 12.01
C ALA A 14 4.16 -0.83 11.82
N HIS A 15 4.72 -1.63 12.72
CA HIS A 15 4.53 -3.07 12.71
C HIS A 15 3.06 -3.42 13.04
N PRO A 16 2.41 -4.37 12.32
CA PRO A 16 1.00 -4.70 12.54
C PRO A 16 0.67 -5.15 13.97
N ALA A 17 1.60 -5.81 14.66
CA ALA A 17 1.45 -6.21 16.06
C ALA A 17 1.55 -5.05 17.07
N CYS A 18 1.98 -3.87 16.65
CA CYS A 18 2.08 -2.67 17.50
C CYS A 18 0.84 -1.79 17.32
N ALA A 19 -0.31 -2.22 17.85
CA ALA A 19 -1.59 -1.53 17.68
C ALA A 19 -1.52 -0.05 18.08
N ASP A 20 -0.85 0.28 19.19
CA ASP A 20 -0.68 1.67 19.65
C ASP A 20 0.07 2.54 18.63
N ALA A 21 1.09 1.99 17.97
CA ALA A 21 1.81 2.72 16.93
C ALA A 21 0.93 2.97 15.70
N VAL A 22 0.07 2.02 15.33
CA VAL A 22 -0.91 2.20 14.23
C VAL A 22 -1.94 3.27 14.59
N VAL A 23 -2.44 3.28 15.83
CA VAL A 23 -3.34 4.34 16.34
C VAL A 23 -2.64 5.70 16.31
N ARG A 24 -1.39 5.80 16.77
CA ARG A 24 -0.60 7.04 16.72
C ARG A 24 -0.45 7.57 15.30
N ILE A 25 -0.18 6.70 14.30
CA ILE A 25 -0.14 7.11 12.89
C ILE A 25 -1.46 7.80 12.48
N CYS A 26 -2.60 7.22 12.84
CA CYS A 26 -3.90 7.80 12.51
C CYS A 26 -4.11 9.17 13.21
N THR A 27 -3.71 9.28 14.48
CA THR A 27 -3.82 10.52 15.26
C THR A 27 -2.96 11.65 14.68
N ILE A 28 -1.69 11.38 14.40
CA ILE A 28 -0.73 12.36 13.83
C ILE A 28 -1.25 12.91 12.50
N LYS A 29 -1.78 12.03 11.67
CA LYS A 29 -2.30 12.40 10.35
C LYS A 29 -3.65 13.12 10.40
N GLY A 30 -4.35 13.16 11.54
CA GLY A 30 -5.76 13.53 11.58
C GLY A 30 -6.62 12.63 10.70
N ARG A 31 -6.26 11.32 10.60
CA ARG A 31 -6.95 10.36 9.75
C ARG A 31 -8.29 9.97 10.39
N PRO A 32 -9.41 10.08 9.68
CA PRO A 32 -10.71 9.68 10.22
C PRO A 32 -10.70 8.23 10.72
N SER A 33 -11.33 7.99 11.88
CA SER A 33 -11.59 6.65 12.40
C SER A 33 -12.38 5.84 11.37
N GLY A 34 -11.97 4.60 11.10
CA GLY A 34 -12.62 3.74 10.12
C GLY A 34 -11.97 3.72 8.72
N LYS A 35 -11.00 4.58 8.44
CA LYS A 35 -10.16 4.45 7.25
C LYS A 35 -9.00 3.49 7.53
N PRO A 36 -9.00 2.24 7.03
CA PRO A 36 -7.94 1.26 7.35
C PRO A 36 -6.59 1.73 6.81
N VAL A 37 -5.50 1.36 7.50
CA VAL A 37 -4.12 1.57 7.06
C VAL A 37 -3.68 0.31 6.32
N ALA A 38 -3.32 0.45 5.04
CA ALA A 38 -2.92 -0.69 4.21
C ALA A 38 -1.60 -1.33 4.70
N LEU A 39 -1.36 -2.55 4.26
CA LEU A 39 -0.12 -3.27 4.46
C LEU A 39 0.78 -3.12 3.22
N LEU A 40 2.00 -2.62 3.40
CA LEU A 40 3.06 -2.86 2.45
C LEU A 40 3.67 -4.23 2.75
N ALA A 41 3.85 -5.04 1.72
CA ALA A 41 4.43 -6.38 1.80
C ALA A 41 5.76 -6.44 1.05
N ALA A 42 6.68 -7.26 1.54
CA ALA A 42 8.00 -7.44 0.90
C ALA A 42 7.87 -8.03 -0.50
N ASP A 43 6.93 -8.96 -0.67
CA ASP A 43 6.63 -9.68 -1.90
C ASP A 43 5.24 -10.34 -1.83
N LEU A 44 4.87 -11.05 -2.89
CA LEU A 44 3.61 -11.79 -2.95
C LEU A 44 3.54 -12.92 -1.91
N ALA A 45 4.66 -13.55 -1.57
CA ALA A 45 4.69 -14.62 -0.57
C ALA A 45 4.30 -14.08 0.82
N ALA A 46 4.77 -12.87 1.18
CA ALA A 46 4.38 -12.20 2.41
C ALA A 46 2.89 -11.85 2.45
N VAL A 47 2.29 -11.48 1.32
CA VAL A 47 0.82 -11.24 1.20
C VAL A 47 0.04 -12.52 1.48
N LEU A 48 0.45 -13.63 0.87
CA LEU A 48 -0.19 -14.94 1.08
C LEU A 48 0.02 -15.45 2.51
N ALA A 49 1.22 -15.28 3.07
CA ALA A 49 1.53 -15.66 4.46
C ALA A 49 0.72 -14.87 5.50
N TYR A 50 0.28 -13.65 5.16
CA TYR A 50 -0.63 -12.85 5.99
C TYR A 50 -2.06 -13.40 6.00
N GLY A 51 -2.39 -14.35 5.10
CA GLY A 51 -3.70 -14.97 4.96
C GLY A 51 -4.58 -14.34 3.88
N ALA A 52 -4.03 -13.55 2.95
CA ALA A 52 -4.83 -12.96 1.88
C ALA A 52 -5.25 -14.00 0.84
N ALA A 53 -6.53 -14.09 0.55
CA ALA A 53 -7.04 -14.85 -0.60
C ALA A 53 -6.73 -14.08 -1.90
N LEU A 54 -6.25 -14.82 -2.90
CA LEU A 54 -5.88 -14.23 -4.19
C LEU A 54 -6.74 -14.84 -5.34
N PRO A 55 -7.98 -14.36 -5.52
CA PRO A 55 -8.83 -14.82 -6.61
C PRO A 55 -8.18 -14.53 -7.97
N PRO A 56 -8.60 -15.20 -9.07
CA PRO A 56 -7.94 -15.07 -10.38
C PRO A 56 -7.76 -13.63 -10.88
N ALA A 57 -8.74 -12.76 -10.63
CA ALA A 57 -8.65 -11.35 -10.97
C ALA A 57 -7.54 -10.62 -10.19
N ALA A 58 -7.46 -10.84 -8.87
CA ALA A 58 -6.42 -10.27 -8.03
C ALA A 58 -5.04 -10.79 -8.42
N ARG A 59 -4.92 -12.08 -8.78
CA ARG A 59 -3.66 -12.68 -9.25
C ARG A 59 -3.17 -12.01 -10.53
N ARG A 60 -4.05 -11.76 -11.52
CA ARG A 60 -3.70 -11.05 -12.75
C ARG A 60 -3.19 -9.64 -12.44
N LEU A 61 -3.95 -8.88 -11.64
CA LEU A 61 -3.56 -7.53 -11.24
C LEU A 61 -2.23 -7.51 -10.48
N ALA A 62 -2.03 -8.43 -9.53
CA ALA A 62 -0.76 -8.56 -8.80
C ALA A 62 0.40 -8.89 -9.74
N THR A 63 0.24 -9.85 -10.67
CA THR A 63 1.29 -10.21 -11.65
C THR A 63 1.64 -9.04 -12.55
N ARG A 64 0.68 -8.21 -12.92
CA ARG A 64 0.89 -7.07 -13.84
C ARG A 64 1.48 -5.85 -13.16
N PHE A 65 1.07 -5.56 -11.90
CA PHE A 65 1.34 -4.28 -11.25
C PHE A 65 2.13 -4.37 -9.94
N TRP A 66 2.53 -5.58 -9.52
CA TRP A 66 3.42 -5.76 -8.38
C TRP A 66 4.76 -6.36 -8.83
N PRO A 67 5.88 -5.79 -8.35
CA PRO A 67 5.99 -4.60 -7.49
C PRO A 67 5.54 -3.32 -8.22
N GLY A 68 4.88 -2.40 -7.48
CA GLY A 68 4.46 -1.12 -8.06
C GLY A 68 3.31 -0.40 -7.34
N ALA A 69 2.67 0.52 -8.07
CA ALA A 69 1.75 1.51 -7.53
C ALA A 69 0.28 1.05 -7.41
N LEU A 70 0.03 -0.25 -7.22
CA LEU A 70 -1.31 -0.81 -7.02
C LEU A 70 -1.48 -1.32 -5.58
N THR A 71 -2.56 -0.91 -4.92
CA THR A 71 -3.04 -1.49 -3.66
C THR A 71 -4.28 -2.32 -3.94
N LEU A 72 -4.24 -3.61 -3.58
CA LEU A 72 -5.39 -4.52 -3.68
C LEU A 72 -6.00 -4.71 -2.29
N VAL A 73 -7.30 -4.47 -2.18
CA VAL A 73 -8.08 -4.84 -0.99
C VAL A 73 -8.62 -6.23 -1.22
N LEU A 74 -8.19 -7.17 -0.35
CA LEU A 74 -8.43 -8.60 -0.47
C LEU A 74 -9.07 -9.13 0.81
N THR A 75 -9.89 -10.17 0.68
CA THR A 75 -10.43 -10.90 1.83
C THR A 75 -9.35 -11.83 2.38
N CYS A 76 -9.15 -11.82 3.70
CA CYS A 76 -8.25 -12.73 4.40
C CYS A 76 -8.98 -13.96 4.93
N ASP A 77 -8.23 -14.99 5.36
CA ASP A 77 -8.75 -16.26 5.89
C ASP A 77 -9.70 -16.10 7.09
N ASP A 78 -9.54 -15.02 7.85
CA ASP A 78 -10.41 -14.65 8.98
C ASP A 78 -11.65 -13.84 8.56
N GLY A 79 -11.88 -13.65 7.25
CA GLY A 79 -13.01 -12.93 6.68
C GLY A 79 -12.85 -11.40 6.67
N ARG A 80 -11.78 -10.83 7.23
CA ARG A 80 -11.51 -9.39 7.17
C ARG A 80 -11.01 -8.99 5.79
N GLU A 81 -11.31 -7.76 5.39
CA GLU A 81 -10.71 -7.14 4.20
C GLU A 81 -9.47 -6.33 4.59
N GLU A 82 -8.36 -6.55 3.91
CA GLU A 82 -7.10 -5.83 4.11
C GLU A 82 -6.54 -5.33 2.78
N GLY A 83 -5.99 -4.11 2.80
CA GLY A 83 -5.29 -3.55 1.65
C GLY A 83 -3.83 -3.99 1.62
N PHE A 84 -3.37 -4.54 0.51
CA PHE A 84 -1.98 -4.97 0.30
C PHE A 84 -1.33 -4.25 -0.87
N ARG A 85 -0.05 -3.95 -0.76
CA ARG A 85 0.78 -3.47 -1.85
C ARG A 85 2.20 -4.00 -1.71
N VAL A 86 2.79 -4.42 -2.82
CA VAL A 86 4.23 -4.70 -2.93
C VAL A 86 4.87 -3.50 -3.64
N PRO A 87 5.65 -2.63 -2.95
CA PRO A 87 6.21 -1.44 -3.57
C PRO A 87 7.38 -1.77 -4.49
N ASP A 88 7.57 -1.03 -5.58
CA ASP A 88 8.75 -1.14 -6.45
C ASP A 88 9.91 -0.31 -5.88
N HIS A 89 10.37 -0.70 -4.68
CA HIS A 89 11.47 -0.04 -3.99
C HIS A 89 12.31 -1.05 -3.20
N VAL A 90 13.46 -1.42 -3.75
CA VAL A 90 14.31 -2.52 -3.25
C VAL A 90 14.65 -2.38 -1.76
N ALA A 91 15.09 -1.19 -1.32
CA ALA A 91 15.46 -0.98 0.09
C ALA A 91 14.25 -1.16 1.02
N THR A 92 13.07 -0.67 0.61
CA THR A 92 11.82 -0.82 1.36
C THR A 92 11.38 -2.28 1.42
N CYS A 93 11.46 -3.03 0.32
CA CYS A 93 11.14 -4.47 0.32
C CYS A 93 12.08 -5.25 1.25
N ARG A 94 13.38 -4.92 1.29
CA ARG A 94 14.33 -5.53 2.24
C ARG A 94 13.98 -5.20 3.69
N LEU A 95 13.59 -3.96 3.98
CA LEU A 95 13.12 -3.57 5.31
C LEU A 95 11.87 -4.36 5.70
N LEU A 96 10.87 -4.43 4.82
CA LEU A 96 9.65 -5.20 5.05
C LEU A 96 9.95 -6.66 5.35
N ALA A 97 10.84 -7.30 4.57
CA ALA A 97 11.28 -8.68 4.81
C ALA A 97 11.94 -8.84 6.19
N ALA A 98 12.81 -7.92 6.60
CA ALA A 98 13.46 -7.93 7.90
C ALA A 98 12.48 -7.71 9.07
N CYS A 99 11.33 -7.06 8.81
CA CYS A 99 10.26 -6.82 9.79
C CYS A 99 9.15 -7.88 9.80
N GLY A 100 9.41 -9.08 9.28
CA GLY A 100 8.42 -10.16 9.24
C GLY A 100 7.48 -10.14 8.04
N GLY A 101 7.86 -9.43 6.97
CA GLY A 101 7.21 -9.44 5.67
C GLY A 101 6.23 -8.31 5.41
N THR A 102 5.61 -7.71 6.44
CA THR A 102 4.61 -6.65 6.27
C THR A 102 4.71 -5.54 7.30
N LEU A 103 4.40 -4.30 6.89
CA LEU A 103 4.17 -3.16 7.79
C LEU A 103 2.86 -2.45 7.42
N ARG A 104 2.15 -1.91 8.42
CA ARG A 104 1.05 -0.96 8.24
C ARG A 104 1.64 0.37 7.77
N VAL A 105 1.26 0.83 6.58
CA VAL A 105 1.84 2.03 5.97
C VAL A 105 0.75 2.91 5.37
N THR A 106 0.88 4.20 5.60
CA THR A 106 0.10 5.24 4.90
C THR A 106 1.04 6.36 4.46
N SER A 107 0.65 7.19 3.49
CA SER A 107 1.48 8.31 3.04
C SER A 107 1.89 9.21 4.21
N ALA A 108 3.13 9.71 4.20
CA ALA A 108 3.71 10.53 5.27
C ALA A 108 3.35 12.02 5.13
N ASN A 109 2.03 12.33 5.13
CA ASN A 109 1.47 13.68 5.05
C ASN A 109 0.23 13.77 5.96
N LEU A 110 -0.18 14.97 6.32
CA LEU A 110 -1.47 15.20 6.97
C LEU A 110 -2.63 14.77 6.06
N SER A 111 -3.73 14.30 6.62
CA SER A 111 -4.89 13.86 5.84
C SER A 111 -5.45 14.99 4.99
N GLY A 112 -5.53 14.76 3.68
CA GLY A 112 -6.00 15.75 2.70
C GLY A 112 -4.91 16.68 2.16
N ALA A 113 -3.70 16.69 2.74
CA ALA A 113 -2.56 17.44 2.19
C ALA A 113 -1.90 16.69 1.03
N MET A 114 -1.03 17.37 0.30
CA MET A 114 -0.20 16.76 -0.75
C MET A 114 0.72 15.68 -0.17
N PRO A 115 0.86 14.53 -0.83
CA PRO A 115 1.78 13.49 -0.39
C PRO A 115 3.24 13.96 -0.41
N ALA A 116 4.01 13.61 0.61
CA ALA A 116 5.44 13.92 0.69
C ALA A 116 6.24 13.07 -0.32
N VAL A 117 7.07 13.70 -1.14
CA VAL A 117 7.96 13.02 -2.10
C VAL A 117 9.41 13.01 -1.65
N SER A 118 9.74 13.69 -0.55
CA SER A 118 11.08 13.71 0.05
C SER A 118 11.01 13.47 1.56
N ALA A 119 12.14 13.05 2.15
CA ALA A 119 12.24 12.88 3.61
C ALA A 119 12.00 14.21 4.34
N VAL A 120 12.45 15.33 3.77
CA VAL A 120 12.26 16.67 4.36
C VAL A 120 10.78 17.04 4.43
N GLU A 121 10.01 16.80 3.36
CA GLU A 121 8.57 17.04 3.35
C GLU A 121 7.83 16.13 4.35
N ALA A 122 8.17 14.84 4.39
CA ALA A 122 7.61 13.88 5.32
C ALA A 122 7.89 14.26 6.79
N LEU A 123 9.13 14.71 7.09
CA LEU A 123 9.52 15.21 8.41
C LEU A 123 8.72 16.45 8.81
N ARG A 124 8.54 17.40 7.90
CA ARG A 124 7.76 18.61 8.16
C ARG A 124 6.31 18.28 8.53
N ASP A 125 5.69 17.32 7.84
CA ASP A 125 4.25 17.04 7.96
C ASP A 125 3.93 16.09 9.12
N VAL A 126 4.73 15.04 9.33
CA VAL A 126 4.46 13.99 10.33
C VAL A 126 5.69 13.53 11.11
N GLY A 127 6.84 14.14 10.87
CA GLY A 127 8.14 13.60 11.33
C GLY A 127 8.44 13.78 12.80
N LEU A 128 7.87 14.78 13.46
CA LEU A 128 8.15 15.07 14.88
C LEU A 128 7.78 13.90 15.82
N GLU A 129 6.90 13.03 15.37
CA GLU A 129 6.40 11.88 16.11
C GLU A 129 7.00 10.54 15.66
N ALA A 130 7.81 10.54 14.57
CA ALA A 130 8.45 9.34 14.07
C ALA A 130 9.72 9.01 14.86
N ASP A 131 9.96 7.72 15.13
CA ASP A 131 11.14 7.26 15.85
C ASP A 131 12.38 7.21 14.93
N MET A 132 12.17 7.12 13.61
CA MET A 132 13.23 7.04 12.61
C MET A 132 12.74 7.52 11.25
N VAL A 133 13.66 8.06 10.46
CA VAL A 133 13.44 8.40 9.04
C VAL A 133 14.52 7.74 8.21
N ILE A 134 14.11 7.01 7.18
CA ILE A 134 15.00 6.47 6.15
C ILE A 134 14.91 7.40 4.95
N ASP A 135 16.00 8.14 4.70
CA ASP A 135 16.09 9.01 3.52
C ASP A 135 16.58 8.19 2.32
N GLY A 136 15.72 8.02 1.35
CA GLY A 136 15.99 7.37 0.06
C GLY A 136 16.02 8.35 -1.11
N GLY A 137 16.11 9.65 -0.84
CA GLY A 137 16.04 10.70 -1.86
C GLY A 137 14.60 11.02 -2.25
N VAL A 138 14.41 11.48 -3.48
CA VAL A 138 13.09 11.89 -4.00
C VAL A 138 12.36 10.67 -4.57
N CYS A 139 11.12 10.46 -4.13
CA CYS A 139 10.25 9.42 -4.69
C CYS A 139 9.90 9.75 -6.15
N PRO A 140 10.08 8.81 -7.10
CA PRO A 140 9.92 9.11 -8.52
C PRO A 140 8.47 9.31 -8.96
N GLY A 141 7.49 8.71 -8.24
CA GLY A 141 6.09 8.69 -8.68
C GLY A 141 5.31 9.96 -8.39
N GLY A 142 5.45 10.53 -7.20
CA GLY A 142 4.72 11.74 -6.77
C GLY A 142 3.20 11.59 -6.60
N VAL A 143 2.62 10.51 -7.10
CA VAL A 143 1.18 10.19 -7.02
C VAL A 143 0.99 8.93 -6.19
N ALA A 144 0.04 8.96 -5.25
CA ALA A 144 -0.27 7.79 -4.42
C ALA A 144 -0.78 6.61 -5.28
N SER A 145 -0.65 5.38 -4.75
CA SER A 145 -1.12 4.16 -5.42
C SER A 145 -2.62 4.21 -5.73
N SER A 146 -3.04 3.57 -6.81
CA SER A 146 -4.45 3.25 -7.03
C SER A 146 -4.89 2.15 -6.05
N VAL A 147 -6.16 2.17 -5.65
CA VAL A 147 -6.71 1.21 -4.66
C VAL A 147 -7.92 0.52 -5.27
N VAL A 148 -7.85 -0.80 -5.35
CA VAL A 148 -8.89 -1.65 -5.93
C VAL A 148 -9.30 -2.73 -4.96
N ARG A 149 -10.58 -2.83 -4.66
CA ARG A 149 -11.15 -3.99 -3.98
C ARG A 149 -11.41 -5.10 -4.99
N VAL A 150 -10.93 -6.30 -4.68
CA VAL A 150 -11.22 -7.49 -5.47
C VAL A 150 -12.01 -8.47 -4.62
N ARG A 151 -13.28 -8.66 -4.95
CA ARG A 151 -14.17 -9.57 -4.23
C ARG A 151 -13.84 -11.04 -4.55
N PRO A 152 -14.23 -12.00 -3.70
CA PRO A 152 -14.00 -13.43 -3.96
C PRO A 152 -14.58 -13.93 -5.29
N ASP A 153 -15.67 -13.34 -5.76
CA ASP A 153 -16.29 -13.62 -7.07
C ASP A 153 -15.52 -13.02 -8.26
N GLY A 154 -14.46 -12.27 -8.02
CA GLY A 154 -13.65 -11.59 -9.02
C GLY A 154 -14.13 -10.20 -9.40
N THR A 155 -15.22 -9.71 -8.82
CA THR A 155 -15.72 -8.34 -9.05
C THR A 155 -14.70 -7.31 -8.57
N LEU A 156 -14.46 -6.27 -9.39
CA LEU A 156 -13.57 -5.15 -9.08
C LEU A 156 -14.37 -3.92 -8.68
N GLU A 157 -13.88 -3.24 -7.66
CA GLU A 157 -14.36 -1.92 -7.24
C GLU A 157 -13.16 -0.99 -7.05
N ILE A 158 -13.07 0.05 -7.88
CA ILE A 158 -12.01 1.06 -7.77
C ILE A 158 -12.37 2.01 -6.63
N LEU A 159 -11.65 1.90 -5.52
CA LEU A 159 -11.87 2.72 -4.32
C LEU A 159 -11.15 4.07 -4.42
N ARG A 160 -10.06 4.13 -5.16
CA ARG A 160 -9.29 5.33 -5.44
C ARG A 160 -8.49 5.17 -6.73
N GLU A 161 -8.63 6.11 -7.63
CA GLU A 161 -7.69 6.28 -8.73
C GLU A 161 -6.45 7.01 -8.24
N GLY A 162 -5.29 6.57 -8.68
CA GLY A 162 -3.97 7.09 -8.29
C GLY A 162 -3.00 7.00 -9.46
N ALA A 163 -1.80 6.49 -9.24
CA ALA A 163 -0.75 6.40 -10.26
C ALA A 163 -1.10 5.49 -11.46
N ILE A 164 -2.09 4.61 -11.32
CA ILE A 164 -2.61 3.76 -12.41
C ILE A 164 -4.07 4.12 -12.61
N ASP A 165 -4.45 4.48 -13.84
CA ASP A 165 -5.82 4.86 -14.16
C ASP A 165 -6.79 3.66 -14.13
N ALA A 166 -8.09 3.97 -14.02
CA ALA A 166 -9.14 2.99 -13.91
C ALA A 166 -9.28 2.10 -15.16
N GLU A 167 -9.11 2.67 -16.36
CA GLU A 167 -9.23 1.97 -17.63
C GLU A 167 -8.14 0.91 -17.77
N THR A 168 -6.89 1.25 -17.45
CA THR A 168 -5.75 0.33 -17.44
C THR A 168 -6.00 -0.85 -16.48
N ILE A 169 -6.51 -0.58 -15.26
CA ILE A 169 -6.80 -1.63 -14.28
C ILE A 169 -7.93 -2.55 -14.76
N GLN A 170 -9.01 -1.99 -15.28
CA GLN A 170 -10.16 -2.76 -15.76
C GLN A 170 -9.81 -3.58 -17.00
N GLY A 171 -9.04 -3.04 -17.93
CA GLY A 171 -8.59 -3.71 -19.14
C GLY A 171 -7.80 -5.00 -18.87
N GLU A 172 -7.04 -5.05 -17.76
CA GLU A 172 -6.24 -6.23 -17.38
C GLU A 172 -7.12 -7.43 -16.94
N VAL A 173 -8.35 -7.18 -16.51
CA VAL A 173 -9.22 -8.23 -15.94
C VAL A 173 -10.31 -8.69 -16.91
N ILE A 174 -10.63 -7.90 -17.94
CA ILE A 174 -11.56 -8.30 -19.00
C ILE A 174 -10.93 -9.45 -19.79
N PRO A 175 -11.56 -10.63 -19.88
CA PRO A 175 -11.04 -11.69 -20.72
C PRO A 175 -10.93 -11.19 -22.16
N LEU A 176 -9.74 -11.31 -22.78
CA LEU A 176 -9.61 -11.10 -24.22
C LEU A 176 -10.66 -12.00 -24.92
N PRO A 177 -11.42 -11.50 -25.92
CA PRO A 177 -12.31 -12.34 -26.69
C PRO A 177 -11.49 -13.50 -27.25
N LYS A 178 -11.94 -14.75 -27.02
CA LYS A 178 -11.28 -15.92 -27.59
C LYS A 178 -11.25 -15.70 -29.09
N SER A 179 -10.05 -15.60 -29.67
CA SER A 179 -9.86 -15.63 -31.11
C SER A 179 -10.52 -16.91 -31.65
N ILE A 180 -11.47 -16.73 -32.56
CA ILE A 180 -12.14 -17.81 -33.25
C ILE A 180 -11.16 -18.46 -34.22
#